data_6b076be98c94cb43d587fc77cb755f6a
#
_entry.id   6b076be98c94cb43d587fc77cb755f6a
#
_cell.length_a   1.000
_cell.length_b   1.000
_cell.length_c   1.000
_cell.angle_alpha   90.00
_cell.angle_beta   90.00
_cell.angle_gamma   90.00
#
_symmetry.space_group_name_H-M   'P 1'
#
loop_
_entity.id
_entity.type
_entity.pdbx_description
1 polymer ?
#
loop_
_entity_poly.entity_id
_entity_poly.type
_entity_poly.pdbx_seq_one_letter_code
_entity_poly.pdbx_strand_id
1 'polypeptide(L)'
;FEWLVYIGNFGFAYLDAGGVHDQGLQIAEEIGYGIEHTGWGSKSVDPGFYFFTAYTYLLFGNNTLVIRFILIMCISMTLLYVYRITRLYFDEKTARLAAGLQAFFPFPILLSLNHRKDPMVQLIVMFMFYHSVRVYRQEPRW
;
A
#
# COMPACT_ATOMS: atom_id res chain seq x y z
N PHE A 1 9.88 13.31 17.70
CA PHE A 1 9.63 12.72 16.38
C PHE A 1 10.46 11.43 16.16
N GLU A 2 11.68 11.33 16.66
CA GLU A 2 12.52 10.13 16.58
C GLU A 2 11.91 8.91 17.31
N TRP A 3 11.15 9.14 18.38
CA TRP A 3 10.45 8.08 19.10
C TRP A 3 9.39 7.33 18.28
N LEU A 4 8.69 8.02 17.38
CA LEU A 4 7.72 7.39 16.48
C LEU A 4 8.42 6.54 15.40
N VAL A 5 9.62 6.94 14.99
CA VAL A 5 10.47 6.15 14.09
C VAL A 5 10.99 4.90 14.84
N TYR A 6 11.30 5.04 16.13
CA TYR A 6 11.79 3.92 16.95
C TYR A 6 10.71 2.88 17.26
N ILE A 7 9.45 3.29 17.46
CA ILE A 7 8.31 2.36 17.63
C ILE A 7 7.99 1.62 16.31
N GLY A 8 8.25 2.21 15.14
CA GLY A 8 8.18 1.55 13.84
C GLY A 8 9.23 0.45 13.64
N ASN A 9 10.24 0.40 14.49
CA ASN A 9 11.36 -0.55 14.44
C ASN A 9 11.13 -1.82 15.29
N PHE A 10 9.89 -2.16 15.67
CA PHE A 10 9.63 -3.43 16.34
C PHE A 10 9.96 -4.61 15.42
N GLY A 11 11.17 -5.08 15.56
CA GLY A 11 11.76 -6.41 15.40
C GLY A 11 11.63 -7.13 14.05
N PHE A 12 10.49 -7.16 13.39
CA PHE A 12 10.27 -7.92 12.15
C PHE A 12 10.15 -7.04 10.89
N ALA A 13 9.82 -5.78 11.05
CA ALA A 13 9.61 -4.86 9.94
C ALA A 13 10.91 -4.16 9.47
N TYR A 14 11.94 -4.21 10.31
CA TYR A 14 13.16 -3.42 10.10
C TYR A 14 13.96 -3.82 8.85
N LEU A 15 14.09 -5.11 8.60
CA LEU A 15 14.92 -5.60 7.48
C LEU A 15 14.31 -5.31 6.10
N ASP A 16 12.98 -5.35 5.99
CA ASP A 16 12.28 -5.21 4.72
C ASP A 16 11.95 -3.73 4.40
N ALA A 17 11.45 -3.00 5.38
CA ALA A 17 11.10 -1.59 5.23
C ALA A 17 12.33 -0.69 5.07
N GLY A 18 13.42 -0.97 5.78
CA GLY A 18 14.70 -0.28 5.63
C GLY A 18 15.27 -0.48 4.24
N GLY A 19 15.28 -1.73 3.76
CA GLY A 19 15.76 -2.04 2.41
C GLY A 19 14.97 -1.35 1.31
N VAL A 20 13.66 -1.20 1.46
CA VAL A 20 12.82 -0.46 0.49
C VAL A 20 13.14 1.04 0.51
N HIS A 21 13.35 1.61 1.69
CA HIS A 21 13.72 3.02 1.84
C HIS A 21 15.08 3.31 1.18
N ASP A 22 16.10 2.56 1.54
CA ASP A 22 17.47 2.75 1.05
C ASP A 22 17.57 2.56 -0.46
N GLN A 23 16.96 1.52 -1.01
CA GLN A 23 16.93 1.28 -2.45
C GLN A 23 16.10 2.34 -3.19
N GLY A 24 14.98 2.77 -2.61
CA GLY A 24 14.17 3.85 -3.17
C GLY A 24 14.94 5.18 -3.24
N LEU A 25 15.73 5.50 -2.22
CA LEU A 25 16.60 6.68 -2.23
C LEU A 25 17.71 6.56 -3.27
N GLN A 26 18.39 5.43 -3.33
CA GLN A 26 19.45 5.20 -4.31
C GLN A 26 18.92 5.37 -5.74
N ILE A 27 17.77 4.76 -6.07
CA ILE A 27 17.14 4.91 -7.39
C ILE A 27 16.74 6.36 -7.66
N ALA A 28 16.21 7.07 -6.65
CA ALA A 28 15.84 8.48 -6.79
C ALA A 28 17.06 9.37 -7.10
N GLU A 29 18.17 9.14 -6.42
CA GLU A 29 19.44 9.84 -6.68
C GLU A 29 19.98 9.53 -8.08
N GLU A 30 20.02 8.27 -8.49
CA GLU A 30 20.46 7.86 -9.82
C GLU A 30 19.63 8.52 -10.93
N ILE A 31 18.31 8.52 -10.81
CA ILE A 31 17.40 9.21 -11.74
C ILE A 31 17.62 10.72 -11.70
N GLY A 32 17.78 11.31 -10.52
CA GLY A 32 18.00 12.74 -10.34
C GLY A 32 19.31 13.24 -10.99
N TYR A 33 20.33 12.39 -11.03
CA TYR A 33 21.60 12.67 -11.72
C TYR A 33 21.62 12.24 -13.18
N GLY A 34 20.51 11.68 -13.72
CA GLY A 34 20.45 11.16 -15.08
C GLY A 34 21.32 9.92 -15.31
N ILE A 35 21.63 9.17 -14.26
CA ILE A 35 22.38 7.93 -14.31
C ILE A 35 21.39 6.80 -14.62
N GLU A 36 21.71 6.01 -15.65
CA GLU A 36 20.90 4.83 -15.97
C GLU A 36 21.06 3.79 -14.85
N HIS A 37 19.93 3.42 -14.22
CA HIS A 37 19.92 2.44 -13.15
C HIS A 37 20.26 1.05 -13.70
N THR A 38 21.53 0.67 -13.57
CA THR A 38 22.05 -0.64 -14.02
C THR A 38 22.02 -1.71 -12.94
N GLY A 39 21.69 -1.32 -11.71
CA GLY A 39 21.82 -2.15 -10.51
C GLY A 39 20.59 -3.01 -10.18
N TRP A 40 19.96 -3.67 -11.15
CA TRP A 40 19.04 -4.77 -10.87
C TRP A 40 19.83 -5.96 -10.26
N GLY A 41 20.42 -5.74 -9.09
CA GLY A 41 21.06 -6.80 -8.34
C GLY A 41 20.04 -7.90 -8.05
N SER A 42 20.47 -9.14 -8.03
CA SER A 42 19.67 -10.35 -7.78
C SER A 42 18.90 -10.36 -6.44
N LYS A 43 18.91 -9.26 -5.70
CA LYS A 43 18.25 -9.05 -4.40
C LYS A 43 16.98 -8.20 -4.47
N SER A 44 16.66 -7.58 -5.61
CA SER A 44 15.45 -6.74 -5.71
C SER A 44 14.22 -7.63 -5.95
N VAL A 45 13.57 -8.00 -4.86
CA VAL A 45 12.37 -8.86 -4.89
C VAL A 45 11.17 -8.13 -5.50
N ASP A 46 11.11 -6.79 -5.39
CA ASP A 46 9.95 -5.98 -5.75
C ASP A 46 10.30 -4.66 -6.47
N PRO A 47 10.83 -4.72 -7.70
CA PRO A 47 11.31 -3.52 -8.39
C PRO A 47 10.24 -2.43 -8.56
N GLY A 48 8.98 -2.81 -8.80
CA GLY A 48 7.89 -1.85 -8.99
C GLY A 48 7.64 -0.97 -7.75
N PHE A 49 7.76 -1.53 -6.56
CA PHE A 49 7.57 -0.77 -5.34
C PHE A 49 8.75 0.15 -5.01
N TYR A 50 9.98 -0.26 -5.37
CA TYR A 50 11.16 0.59 -5.25
C TYR A 50 11.09 1.81 -6.17
N PHE A 51 10.67 1.62 -7.42
CA PHE A 51 10.43 2.76 -8.33
C PHE A 51 9.32 3.67 -7.84
N PHE A 52 8.22 3.13 -7.34
CA PHE A 52 7.15 3.93 -6.74
C PHE A 52 7.70 4.79 -5.58
N THR A 53 8.53 4.20 -4.71
CA THR A 53 9.20 4.90 -3.62
C THR A 53 10.13 5.99 -4.14
N ALA A 54 10.96 5.67 -5.14
CA ALA A 54 11.90 6.59 -5.76
C ALA A 54 11.21 7.81 -6.39
N TYR A 55 10.16 7.59 -7.19
CA TYR A 55 9.38 8.68 -7.78
C TYR A 55 8.68 9.53 -6.73
N THR A 56 8.21 8.91 -5.64
CA THR A 56 7.62 9.67 -4.54
C THR A 56 8.66 10.57 -3.88
N TYR A 57 9.90 10.10 -3.70
CA TYR A 57 10.99 10.91 -3.16
C TYR A 57 11.46 12.02 -4.11
N LEU A 58 11.44 11.78 -5.40
CA LEU A 58 11.73 12.82 -6.40
C LEU A 58 10.70 13.95 -6.37
N LEU A 59 9.42 13.62 -6.19
CA LEU A 59 8.33 14.62 -6.21
C LEU A 59 8.18 15.37 -4.89
N PHE A 60 8.34 14.69 -3.75
CA PHE A 60 8.01 15.23 -2.43
C PHE A 60 9.22 15.33 -1.48
N GLY A 61 10.42 15.05 -1.99
CA GLY A 61 11.62 14.94 -1.18
C GLY A 61 11.70 13.65 -0.37
N ASN A 62 12.80 13.44 0.32
CA ASN A 62 13.04 12.27 1.18
C ASN A 62 12.13 12.31 2.43
N ASN A 63 10.84 12.07 2.24
CA ASN A 63 9.86 12.08 3.32
C ASN A 63 9.02 10.80 3.34
N THR A 64 9.36 9.89 4.23
CA THR A 64 8.66 8.60 4.42
C THR A 64 7.20 8.76 4.84
N LEU A 65 6.82 9.91 5.44
CA LEU A 65 5.42 10.16 5.83
C LEU A 65 4.48 10.24 4.63
N VAL A 66 4.95 10.75 3.49
CA VAL A 66 4.15 10.84 2.26
C VAL A 66 3.77 9.44 1.78
N ILE A 67 4.72 8.51 1.75
CA ILE A 67 4.46 7.13 1.35
C ILE A 67 3.50 6.45 2.32
N ARG A 68 3.72 6.60 3.63
CA ARG A 68 2.81 6.07 4.65
C ARG A 68 1.39 6.63 4.49
N PHE A 69 1.26 7.92 4.18
CA PHE A 69 -0.03 8.54 3.91
C PHE A 69 -0.72 7.90 2.70
N ILE A 70 0.00 7.68 1.59
CA ILE A 70 -0.53 7.00 0.42
C ILE A 70 -0.98 5.56 0.76
N LEU A 71 -0.19 4.82 1.53
CA LEU A 71 -0.53 3.45 1.95
C LEU A 71 -1.77 3.42 2.86
N ILE A 72 -1.92 4.39 3.77
CA ILE A 72 -3.12 4.54 4.60
C ILE A 72 -4.34 4.85 3.74
N MET A 73 -4.21 5.71 2.72
CA MET A 73 -5.29 5.97 1.76
C MET A 73 -5.69 4.71 0.99
N CYS A 74 -4.74 3.86 0.59
CA CYS A 74 -5.03 2.58 -0.05
C CYS A 74 -5.87 1.65 0.85
N ILE A 75 -5.52 1.53 2.14
CA ILE A 75 -6.29 0.74 3.10
C ILE A 75 -7.68 1.33 3.31
N SER A 76 -7.78 2.65 3.44
CA SER A 76 -9.08 3.32 3.60
C SER A 76 -9.99 3.07 2.39
N MET A 77 -9.44 3.10 1.17
CA MET A 77 -10.20 2.74 -0.03
C MET A 77 -10.59 1.27 -0.07
N THR A 78 -9.77 0.38 0.45
CA THR A 78 -10.09 -1.05 0.56
C THR A 78 -11.36 -1.27 1.40
N LEU A 79 -11.57 -0.50 2.47
CA LEU A 79 -12.79 -0.57 3.29
C LEU A 79 -14.07 -0.32 2.46
N LEU A 80 -14.01 0.65 1.53
CA LEU A 80 -15.15 0.93 0.64
C LEU A 80 -15.46 -0.25 -0.27
N TYR A 81 -14.45 -0.96 -0.76
CA TYR A 81 -14.66 -2.17 -1.57
C TYR A 81 -15.19 -3.32 -0.74
N VAL A 82 -14.69 -3.54 0.47
CA VAL A 82 -15.24 -4.55 1.40
C VAL A 82 -16.72 -4.28 1.66
N TYR A 83 -17.09 -3.05 1.98
CA TYR A 83 -18.49 -2.66 2.17
C TYR A 83 -19.33 -2.92 0.91
N ARG A 84 -18.87 -2.46 -0.26
CA ARG A 84 -19.60 -2.63 -1.53
C ARG A 84 -19.76 -4.10 -1.93
N ILE A 85 -18.71 -4.91 -1.79
CA ILE A 85 -18.76 -6.35 -2.09
C ILE A 85 -19.74 -7.05 -1.15
N THR A 86 -19.64 -6.77 0.15
CA THR A 86 -20.55 -7.39 1.14
C THR A 86 -22.00 -7.00 0.87
N ARG A 87 -22.25 -5.73 0.51
CA ARG A 87 -23.61 -5.27 0.18
C ARG A 87 -24.21 -5.93 -1.06
N LEU A 88 -23.39 -6.41 -1.99
CA LEU A 88 -23.90 -7.17 -3.16
C LEU A 88 -24.49 -8.53 -2.79
N TYR A 89 -24.05 -9.13 -1.69
CA TYR A 89 -24.45 -10.47 -1.27
C TYR A 89 -25.34 -10.50 -0.03
N PHE A 90 -25.22 -9.49 0.81
CA PHE A 90 -25.86 -9.41 2.12
C PHE A 90 -26.60 -8.09 2.31
N ASP A 91 -27.24 -7.96 3.45
CA ASP A 91 -27.95 -6.74 3.86
C ASP A 91 -27.00 -5.60 4.28
N GLU A 92 -27.55 -4.42 4.37
CA GLU A 92 -26.82 -3.20 4.75
C GLU A 92 -26.14 -3.30 6.13
N LYS A 93 -26.79 -3.97 7.09
CA LYS A 93 -26.24 -4.12 8.46
C LYS A 93 -24.98 -4.98 8.44
N THR A 94 -25.02 -6.10 7.73
CA THR A 94 -23.87 -6.99 7.56
C THR A 94 -22.72 -6.29 6.82
N ALA A 95 -23.02 -5.48 5.79
CA ALA A 95 -22.01 -4.72 5.07
C ALA A 95 -21.30 -3.69 5.95
N ARG A 96 -22.04 -2.97 6.79
CA ARG A 96 -21.46 -2.03 7.76
C ARG A 96 -20.62 -2.75 8.83
N LEU A 97 -21.09 -3.89 9.31
CA LEU A 97 -20.34 -4.69 10.28
C LEU A 97 -19.02 -5.20 9.68
N ALA A 98 -19.05 -5.72 8.45
CA ALA A 98 -17.85 -6.21 7.78
C ALA A 98 -16.80 -5.10 7.56
N ALA A 99 -17.23 -3.92 7.09
CA ALA A 99 -16.35 -2.77 6.95
C ALA A 99 -15.81 -2.29 8.30
N GLY A 100 -16.65 -2.28 9.36
CA GLY A 100 -16.24 -1.93 10.70
C GLY A 100 -15.18 -2.90 11.25
N LEU A 101 -15.40 -4.20 11.13
CA LEU A 101 -14.42 -5.21 11.54
C LEU A 101 -13.08 -5.04 10.80
N GLN A 102 -13.13 -4.81 9.49
CA GLN A 102 -11.93 -4.54 8.69
C GLN A 102 -11.22 -3.26 9.12
N ALA A 103 -11.96 -2.18 9.46
CA ALA A 103 -11.39 -0.91 9.90
C ALA A 103 -10.62 -1.03 11.22
N PHE A 104 -11.10 -1.86 12.14
CA PHE A 104 -10.48 -2.09 13.44
C PHE A 104 -9.50 -3.26 13.46
N PHE A 105 -9.35 -3.97 12.35
CA PHE A 105 -8.40 -5.07 12.27
C PHE A 105 -6.97 -4.53 12.28
N PRO A 106 -6.13 -4.89 13.27
CA PRO A 106 -4.85 -4.23 13.50
C PRO A 106 -3.82 -4.50 12.40
N PHE A 107 -3.88 -5.65 11.75
CA PHE A 107 -2.87 -6.09 10.81
C PHE A 107 -2.72 -5.18 9.56
N PRO A 108 -3.79 -4.79 8.84
CA PRO A 108 -3.67 -3.83 7.74
C PRO A 108 -3.15 -2.46 8.18
N ILE A 109 -3.52 -2.01 9.38
CA ILE A 109 -3.03 -0.75 9.94
C ILE A 109 -1.52 -0.83 10.16
N LEU A 110 -1.03 -1.91 10.77
CA LEU A 110 0.39 -2.12 10.98
C LEU A 110 1.17 -2.21 9.65
N LEU A 111 0.60 -2.88 8.64
CA LEU A 111 1.22 -2.96 7.31
C LEU A 111 1.34 -1.58 6.63
N SER A 112 0.35 -0.70 6.78
CA SER A 112 0.40 0.64 6.19
C SER A 112 1.45 1.54 6.85
N LEU A 113 1.74 1.31 8.12
CA LEU A 113 2.77 2.05 8.85
C LEU A 113 4.19 1.58 8.51
N ASN A 114 4.35 0.33 8.06
CA ASN A 114 5.65 -0.30 7.86
C ASN A 114 6.25 -0.16 6.45
N HIS A 115 5.79 0.79 5.64
CA HIS A 115 6.36 1.06 4.30
C HIS A 115 6.42 -0.22 3.43
N ARG A 116 5.31 -0.96 3.36
CA ARG A 116 5.19 -2.21 2.60
C ARG A 116 4.21 -2.06 1.44
N LYS A 117 4.44 -2.82 0.37
CA LYS A 117 3.56 -2.83 -0.82
C LYS A 117 2.17 -3.42 -0.56
N ASP A 118 2.02 -4.23 0.50
CA ASP A 118 0.81 -5.03 0.78
C ASP A 118 -0.50 -4.21 0.73
N PRO A 119 -0.57 -2.97 1.27
CA PRO A 119 -1.77 -2.13 1.18
C PRO A 119 -2.18 -1.80 -0.26
N MET A 120 -1.22 -1.58 -1.15
CA MET A 120 -1.50 -1.30 -2.57
C MET A 120 -1.99 -2.56 -3.28
N VAL A 121 -1.34 -3.69 -3.04
CA VAL A 121 -1.76 -4.98 -3.60
C VAL A 121 -3.16 -5.35 -3.13
N GLN A 122 -3.45 -5.17 -1.84
CA GLN A 122 -4.78 -5.42 -1.27
C GLN A 122 -5.86 -4.57 -1.94
N LEU A 123 -5.60 -3.27 -2.16
CA LEU A 123 -6.52 -2.38 -2.87
C LEU A 123 -6.79 -2.87 -4.30
N ILE A 124 -5.73 -3.21 -5.06
CA ILE A 124 -5.85 -3.69 -6.44
C ILE A 124 -6.67 -4.98 -6.49
N VAL A 125 -6.38 -5.95 -5.61
CA VAL A 125 -7.11 -7.23 -5.55
C VAL A 125 -8.59 -6.99 -5.24
N MET A 126 -8.91 -6.14 -4.26
CA MET A 126 -10.30 -5.83 -3.92
C MET A 126 -11.03 -5.06 -5.03
N PHE A 127 -10.34 -4.15 -5.72
CA PHE A 127 -10.85 -3.47 -6.89
C PHE A 127 -11.20 -4.47 -8.01
N MET A 128 -10.28 -5.34 -8.37
CA MET A 128 -10.49 -6.37 -9.40
C MET A 128 -11.62 -7.31 -9.03
N PHE A 129 -11.66 -7.76 -7.79
CA PHE A 129 -12.71 -8.67 -7.30
C PHE A 129 -14.10 -8.01 -7.37
N TYR A 130 -14.23 -6.76 -6.92
CA TYR A 130 -15.48 -6.01 -7.01
C TYR A 130 -15.98 -5.88 -8.45
N HIS A 131 -15.11 -5.50 -9.39
CA HIS A 131 -15.48 -5.35 -10.79
C HIS A 131 -15.80 -6.68 -11.45
N SER A 132 -15.09 -7.76 -11.13
CA SER A 132 -15.37 -9.10 -11.62
C SER A 132 -16.77 -9.58 -11.19
N VAL A 133 -17.12 -9.37 -9.91
CA VAL A 133 -18.44 -9.71 -9.38
C VAL A 133 -19.56 -8.91 -10.08
N ARG A 134 -19.35 -7.61 -10.31
CA ARG A 134 -20.31 -6.76 -11.03
C ARG A 134 -20.54 -7.22 -12.47
N VAL A 135 -19.46 -7.53 -13.18
CA VAL A 135 -19.54 -8.04 -14.55
C VAL A 135 -20.30 -9.39 -14.57
N TYR A 136 -20.00 -10.27 -13.64
CA TYR A 136 -20.68 -11.56 -13.52
C TYR A 136 -22.19 -11.41 -13.27
N ARG A 137 -22.59 -10.44 -12.45
CA ARG A 137 -24.00 -10.15 -12.16
C ARG A 137 -24.72 -9.36 -13.24
N GLN A 138 -24.05 -8.95 -14.30
CA GLN A 138 -24.62 -8.10 -15.37
C GLN A 138 -25.23 -6.79 -14.84
N GLU A 139 -24.73 -6.28 -13.72
CA GLU A 139 -25.23 -5.03 -13.16
C GLU A 139 -24.82 -3.84 -14.05
N PRO A 140 -25.76 -2.89 -14.31
CA PRO A 140 -25.46 -1.73 -15.14
C PRO A 140 -24.33 -0.89 -14.53
N ARG A 141 -23.50 -0.32 -15.41
CA ARG A 141 -22.38 0.57 -15.03
C ARG A 141 -22.94 1.89 -14.48
N TRP A 142 -22.78 2.11 -13.22
CA TRP A 142 -23.00 3.42 -12.57
C TRP A 142 -21.73 3.91 -11.92
#